data_be48978000e1fe7eef7bf74350bb4730
#
_entry.id   be48978000e1fe7eef7bf74350bb4730
#
_cell.length_a   1.000
_cell.length_b   1.000
_cell.length_c   1.000
_cell.angle_alpha   90.00
_cell.angle_beta   90.00
_cell.angle_gamma   90.00
#
_symmetry.space_group_name_H-M   'P 1'
#
loop_
_entity.id
_entity.type
_entity.pdbx_description
1 polymer ?
#
loop_
_entity_poly.entity_id
_entity_poly.type
_entity_poly.pdbx_seq_one_letter_code
_entity_poly.pdbx_strand_id
1 'polypeptide(L)'
;MTKAVIHSVFPIPIYTTSMERGLTKQELQFVNEQKKHCFKNEGNINSKDNYILNRKEFKNIKKFLDKHCKDYLDKIICPKNNIEIYITQSWLNYTEANQYHHKH
;
A
#
# COMPACT_ATOMS: atom_id res chain seq x y z
N MET A 1 8.85 48.00 13.68
CA MET A 1 8.97 47.08 12.53
C MET A 1 8.24 45.77 12.82
N THR A 2 7.29 45.39 11.99
CA THR A 2 6.51 44.18 12.16
C THR A 2 7.31 42.98 11.67
N LYS A 3 7.40 41.92 12.48
CA LYS A 3 8.02 40.68 12.03
C LYS A 3 7.08 39.95 11.08
N ALA A 4 7.64 39.43 9.98
CA ALA A 4 6.91 38.53 9.11
C ALA A 4 6.66 37.20 9.84
N VAL A 5 5.47 36.65 9.66
CA VAL A 5 5.10 35.34 10.24
C VAL A 5 4.68 34.43 9.12
N ILE A 6 5.23 33.21 9.13
CA ILE A 6 4.92 32.19 8.14
C ILE A 6 3.96 31.19 8.76
N HIS A 7 2.82 31.00 8.13
CA HIS A 7 1.82 30.01 8.56
C HIS A 7 1.74 28.86 7.55
N SER A 8 1.87 27.63 8.04
CA SER A 8 1.65 26.44 7.22
C SER A 8 0.17 26.10 7.24
N VAL A 9 -0.59 26.59 6.25
CA VAL A 9 -2.06 26.49 6.25
C VAL A 9 -2.52 25.13 5.73
N PHE A 10 -1.81 24.52 4.77
CA PHE A 10 -2.18 23.26 4.16
C PHE A 10 -1.01 22.26 4.19
N PRO A 11 -0.64 21.75 5.38
CA PRO A 11 0.40 20.74 5.44
C PRO A 11 -0.09 19.44 4.81
N ILE A 12 0.77 18.78 4.03
CA ILE A 12 0.49 17.47 3.44
C ILE A 12 1.24 16.44 4.29
N PRO A 13 0.56 15.69 5.16
CA PRO A 13 1.23 14.68 5.96
C PRO A 13 1.55 13.45 5.11
N ILE A 14 2.70 12.84 5.38
CA ILE A 14 3.11 11.58 4.78
C ILE A 14 3.36 10.60 5.92
N TYR A 15 2.70 9.46 5.84
CA TYR A 15 2.86 8.39 6.82
C TYR A 15 3.68 7.26 6.20
N THR A 16 4.79 6.93 6.82
CA THR A 16 5.65 5.83 6.36
C THR A 16 5.88 4.83 7.48
N THR A 17 6.01 3.57 7.12
CA THR A 17 6.29 2.51 8.08
C THR A 17 6.94 1.32 7.37
N SER A 18 7.43 0.37 8.14
CA SER A 18 8.05 -0.85 7.64
C SER A 18 7.70 -2.01 8.54
N MET A 19 7.47 -3.19 7.97
CA MET A 19 7.30 -4.42 8.75
C MET A 19 8.60 -4.89 9.41
N GLU A 20 9.73 -4.36 8.98
CA GLU A 20 11.06 -4.74 9.47
C GLU A 20 11.37 -6.22 9.25
N ARG A 21 10.76 -6.82 8.23
CA ARG A 21 11.04 -8.17 7.79
C ARG A 21 10.79 -8.31 6.29
N GLY A 22 11.43 -9.28 5.69
CA GLY A 22 11.12 -9.66 4.31
C GLY A 22 9.87 -10.54 4.23
N LEU A 23 9.53 -10.97 3.03
CA LEU A 23 8.45 -11.92 2.81
C LEU A 23 8.81 -13.28 3.42
N THR A 24 7.83 -13.94 4.02
CA THR A 24 8.00 -15.33 4.44
C THR A 24 8.07 -16.24 3.22
N LYS A 25 8.51 -17.50 3.42
CA LYS A 25 8.54 -18.48 2.32
C LYS A 25 7.17 -18.68 1.70
N GLN A 26 6.13 -18.74 2.51
CA GLN A 26 4.75 -18.90 2.03
C GLN A 26 4.27 -17.71 1.24
N GLU A 27 4.58 -16.51 1.71
CA GLU A 27 4.24 -15.27 1.01
C GLU A 27 4.98 -15.17 -0.32
N LEU A 28 6.27 -15.47 -0.33
CA LEU A 28 7.08 -15.45 -1.56
C LEU A 28 6.60 -16.49 -2.56
N GLN A 29 6.27 -17.69 -2.09
CA GLN A 29 5.74 -18.75 -2.95
C GLN A 29 4.42 -18.29 -3.59
N PHE A 30 3.55 -17.68 -2.81
CA PHE A 30 2.28 -17.13 -3.31
C PHE A 30 2.52 -16.06 -4.39
N VAL A 31 3.44 -15.13 -4.15
CA VAL A 31 3.81 -14.11 -5.14
C VAL A 31 4.31 -14.75 -6.43
N ASN A 32 5.17 -15.76 -6.33
CA ASN A 32 5.72 -16.46 -7.50
C ASN A 32 4.64 -17.23 -8.26
N GLU A 33 3.68 -17.81 -7.56
CA GLU A 33 2.57 -18.53 -8.20
C GLU A 33 1.62 -17.56 -8.93
N GLN A 34 1.35 -16.41 -8.35
CA GLN A 34 0.49 -15.41 -8.99
C GLN A 34 1.08 -14.90 -10.30
N LYS A 35 2.38 -14.98 -10.48
CA LYS A 35 3.03 -14.59 -11.74
C LYS A 35 2.55 -15.43 -12.93
N LYS A 36 2.08 -16.63 -12.68
CA LYS A 36 1.49 -17.51 -13.72
C LYS A 36 0.12 -17.05 -14.17
N HIS A 37 -0.54 -16.18 -13.39
CA HIS A 37 -1.89 -15.69 -13.63
C HIS A 37 -1.85 -14.18 -13.75
N CYS A 38 -1.19 -13.70 -14.80
CA CYS A 38 -0.96 -12.28 -15.00
C CYS A 38 -1.39 -11.85 -16.40
N PHE A 39 -1.54 -10.56 -16.55
CA PHE A 39 -1.70 -9.95 -17.86
C PHE A 39 -0.72 -8.78 -18.01
N LYS A 40 -0.41 -8.44 -19.27
CA LYS A 40 0.50 -7.34 -19.55
C LYS A 40 -0.16 -6.00 -19.23
N ASN A 41 0.61 -5.13 -18.61
CA ASN A 41 0.27 -3.73 -18.42
C ASN A 41 1.32 -2.88 -19.14
N GLU A 42 1.09 -1.58 -19.22
CA GLU A 42 2.09 -0.68 -19.78
C GLU A 42 3.36 -0.70 -18.92
N GLY A 43 4.45 -1.17 -19.49
CA GLY A 43 5.76 -1.18 -18.85
C GLY A 43 6.04 -2.33 -17.89
N ASN A 44 5.02 -3.08 -17.46
CA ASN A 44 5.21 -4.20 -16.53
C ASN A 44 4.10 -5.25 -16.67
N ILE A 45 4.04 -6.17 -15.73
CA ILE A 45 3.05 -7.25 -15.71
C ILE A 45 2.27 -7.16 -14.40
N ASN A 46 0.94 -7.22 -14.48
CA ASN A 46 0.08 -7.21 -13.30
C ASN A 46 -0.52 -8.57 -13.03
N SER A 47 -0.74 -8.88 -11.75
CA SER A 47 -1.55 -10.05 -11.38
C SER A 47 -2.99 -9.85 -11.85
N LYS A 48 -3.65 -10.94 -12.24
CA LYS A 48 -5.09 -10.92 -12.56
C LYS A 48 -5.95 -10.72 -11.31
N ASP A 49 -5.45 -11.16 -10.15
CA ASP A 49 -6.15 -11.01 -8.88
C ASP A 49 -5.98 -9.58 -8.36
N ASN A 50 -7.08 -8.85 -8.25
CA ASN A 50 -7.12 -7.49 -7.72
C ASN A 50 -7.48 -7.43 -6.23
N TYR A 51 -7.44 -8.58 -5.55
CA TYR A 51 -7.76 -8.70 -4.13
C TYR A 51 -6.72 -9.55 -3.40
N ILE A 52 -5.47 -9.35 -3.74
CA ILE A 52 -4.33 -10.13 -3.25
C ILE A 52 -4.27 -10.15 -1.71
N LEU A 53 -4.53 -9.00 -1.08
CA LEU A 53 -4.48 -8.90 0.39
C LEU A 53 -5.59 -9.69 1.08
N ASN A 54 -6.65 -10.06 0.37
CA ASN A 54 -7.73 -10.86 0.94
C ASN A 54 -7.41 -12.36 0.94
N ARG A 55 -6.29 -12.77 0.37
CA ARG A 55 -5.89 -14.17 0.33
C ARG A 55 -5.22 -14.57 1.64
N LYS A 56 -5.40 -15.84 2.03
CA LYS A 56 -4.88 -16.34 3.32
C LYS A 56 -3.36 -16.20 3.45
N GLU A 57 -2.64 -16.31 2.34
CA GLU A 57 -1.18 -16.21 2.31
C GLU A 57 -0.68 -14.82 2.72
N PHE A 58 -1.49 -13.78 2.50
CA PHE A 58 -1.16 -12.40 2.86
C PHE A 58 -1.88 -11.90 4.11
N LYS A 59 -2.41 -12.80 4.90
CA LYS A 59 -3.15 -12.47 6.13
C LYS A 59 -2.34 -11.55 7.06
N ASN A 60 -1.07 -11.86 7.27
CA ASN A 60 -0.23 -11.07 8.19
C ASN A 60 0.14 -9.71 7.60
N ILE A 61 0.37 -9.65 6.30
CA ILE A 61 0.62 -8.38 5.60
C ILE A 61 -0.62 -7.49 5.68
N LYS A 62 -1.80 -8.07 5.45
CA LYS A 62 -3.05 -7.32 5.54
C LYS A 62 -3.30 -6.78 6.94
N LYS A 63 -3.05 -7.58 7.97
CA LYS A 63 -3.16 -7.11 9.37
C LYS A 63 -2.26 -5.93 9.66
N PHE A 64 -1.03 -5.98 9.19
CA PHE A 64 -0.09 -4.88 9.34
C PHE A 64 -0.61 -3.62 8.66
N LEU A 65 -1.08 -3.72 7.43
CA LEU A 65 -1.61 -2.59 6.67
C LEU A 65 -2.86 -2.02 7.31
N ASP A 66 -3.80 -2.87 7.73
CA ASP A 66 -5.03 -2.42 8.39
C ASP A 66 -4.73 -1.67 9.68
N LYS A 67 -3.76 -2.14 10.47
CA LYS A 67 -3.32 -1.47 11.69
C LYS A 67 -2.80 -0.07 11.39
N HIS A 68 -1.96 0.08 10.38
CA HIS A 68 -1.37 1.37 10.04
C HIS A 68 -2.36 2.29 9.33
N CYS A 69 -3.31 1.76 8.60
CA CYS A 69 -4.43 2.55 8.10
C CYS A 69 -5.25 3.16 9.24
N LYS A 70 -5.50 2.38 10.29
CA LYS A 70 -6.20 2.86 11.48
C LYS A 70 -5.37 3.90 12.22
N ASP A 71 -4.08 3.68 12.38
CA ASP A 71 -3.19 4.65 13.01
C ASP A 71 -3.18 5.98 12.25
N TYR A 72 -3.14 5.92 10.93
CA TYR A 72 -3.20 7.10 10.08
C TYR A 72 -4.53 7.85 10.29
N LEU A 73 -5.64 7.10 10.30
CA LEU A 73 -6.96 7.67 10.51
C LEU A 73 -7.02 8.39 11.87
N ASP A 74 -6.57 7.73 12.92
CA ASP A 74 -6.68 8.25 14.28
C ASP A 74 -5.74 9.43 14.54
N LYS A 75 -4.50 9.36 14.03
CA LYS A 75 -3.45 10.34 14.37
C LYS A 75 -3.38 11.51 13.39
N ILE A 76 -3.71 11.29 12.12
CA ILE A 76 -3.56 12.30 11.08
C ILE A 76 -4.90 12.90 10.70
N ILE A 77 -5.89 12.08 10.38
CA ILE A 77 -7.21 12.55 9.96
C ILE A 77 -8.02 13.02 11.16
N CYS A 78 -7.94 12.34 12.29
CA CYS A 78 -8.64 12.66 13.53
C CYS A 78 -10.14 12.93 13.29
N PRO A 79 -10.89 11.96 12.75
CA PRO A 79 -12.28 12.20 12.38
C PRO A 79 -13.14 12.48 13.62
N LYS A 80 -14.11 13.37 13.47
CA LYS A 80 -15.07 13.70 14.53
C LYS A 80 -16.10 12.60 14.75
N ASN A 81 -16.40 11.84 13.69
CA ASN A 81 -17.37 10.75 13.74
C ASN A 81 -16.63 9.42 13.70
N ASN A 82 -17.32 8.37 14.11
CA ASN A 82 -16.79 7.01 14.01
C ASN A 82 -16.82 6.57 12.56
N ILE A 83 -15.68 6.68 11.88
CA ILE A 83 -15.50 6.24 10.49
C ILE A 83 -14.41 5.22 10.42
N GLU A 84 -14.46 4.40 9.38
CA GLU A 84 -13.45 3.37 9.09
C GLU A 84 -12.89 3.59 7.68
N ILE A 85 -11.62 3.24 7.51
CA ILE A 85 -11.02 3.12 6.18
C ILE A 85 -10.59 1.69 5.98
N TYR A 86 -10.73 1.20 4.76
CA TYR A 86 -10.37 -0.18 4.43
C TYR A 86 -9.83 -0.25 3.00
N ILE A 87 -9.07 -1.31 2.74
CA ILE A 87 -8.46 -1.54 1.45
C ILE A 87 -9.49 -2.21 0.53
N THR A 88 -9.78 -1.58 -0.59
CA THR A 88 -10.78 -2.08 -1.55
C THR A 88 -10.16 -2.98 -2.61
N GLN A 89 -8.95 -2.66 -3.06
CA GLN A 89 -8.26 -3.41 -4.09
C GLN A 89 -6.78 -3.49 -3.79
N SER A 90 -6.16 -4.56 -4.24
CA SER A 90 -4.73 -4.79 -4.09
C SER A 90 -4.28 -5.76 -5.19
N TRP A 91 -3.14 -5.48 -5.79
CA TRP A 91 -2.59 -6.33 -6.85
C TRP A 91 -1.07 -6.34 -6.80
N LEU A 92 -0.48 -7.30 -7.52
CA LEU A 92 0.96 -7.42 -7.64
C LEU A 92 1.41 -6.88 -9.00
N ASN A 93 2.50 -6.15 -9.00
CA ASN A 93 3.20 -5.74 -10.20
C ASN A 93 4.53 -6.50 -10.27
N TYR A 94 4.85 -7.00 -11.46
CA TYR A 94 6.12 -7.67 -11.72
C TYR A 94 6.88 -6.83 -12.74
N THR A 95 8.03 -6.32 -12.32
CA THR A 95 8.87 -5.47 -13.16
C THR A 95 10.19 -6.17 -13.36
N GLU A 96 10.52 -6.50 -14.61
CA GLU A 96 11.78 -7.11 -14.99
C GLU A 96 12.76 -6.06 -15.50
N ALA A 97 13.98 -6.46 -15.84
CA ALA A 97 14.95 -5.57 -16.45
C ALA A 97 14.34 -4.92 -17.70
N ASN A 98 14.56 -3.62 -17.87
CA ASN A 98 14.02 -2.80 -18.96
C ASN A 98 12.50 -2.54 -18.89
N GLN A 99 11.83 -2.94 -17.82
CA GLN A 99 10.43 -2.59 -17.56
C GLN A 99 10.34 -1.45 -16.56
N TYR A 100 9.17 -0.86 -16.47
CA TYR A 100 8.91 0.25 -15.56
C TYR A 100 7.49 0.20 -15.03
N HIS A 101 7.27 0.84 -13.89
CA HIS A 101 5.93 1.06 -13.35
C HIS A 101 5.45 2.44 -13.80
N HIS A 102 4.35 2.47 -14.56
CA HIS A 102 3.86 3.75 -15.06
C HIS A 102 3.22 4.57 -13.92
N LYS A 103 3.27 5.87 -14.09
CA LYS A 103 2.75 6.82 -13.09
C LYS A 103 1.22 6.81 -13.08
N HIS A 104 0.69 6.75 -11.91
CA HIS A 104 -0.76 6.82 -11.69
C HIS A 104 -1.21 8.21 -11.30
#